data_381807fc3c7e01d5f73b610b04e5d645
#
_entry.id   381807fc3c7e01d5f73b610b04e5d645
#
_cell.length_a   1.000
_cell.length_b   1.000
_cell.length_c   1.000
_cell.angle_alpha   90.00
_cell.angle_beta   90.00
_cell.angle_gamma   90.00
#
_symmetry.space_group_name_H-M   'P 1'
#
loop_
_entity.id
_entity.type
_entity.pdbx_description
1 polymer ?
#
loop_
_entity_poly.entity_id
_entity_poly.type
_entity_poly.pdbx_seq_one_letter_code
_entity_poly.pdbx_strand_id
1 'polypeptide(L)'
;LYSVWDAFIMRTFFSNLPDSIPESARIDGASELTIFFRLVLPLSMPVMATIALYTGVSTWNDWFTGQYFILMKQNLLPAATVLNKLLAQANLKNEAEQLAGLGRMVASGANDTSKVVSTTTGESLRMAFLIIIIFPVMCIYPFLQKYFVKGALIGSVKG
;
A
#
# COMPACT_ATOMS: atom_id res chain seq x y z
N LEU A 1 4.71 11.98 -8.34
CA LEU A 1 4.22 11.25 -9.50
C LEU A 1 2.71 11.40 -9.56
N TYR A 2 2.21 12.00 -10.64
CA TYR A 2 0.80 12.30 -10.84
C TYR A 2 0.04 11.03 -11.21
N SER A 3 -0.97 10.66 -10.41
CA SER A 3 -1.88 9.57 -10.71
C SER A 3 -3.16 10.14 -11.32
N VAL A 4 -3.50 9.69 -12.52
CA VAL A 4 -4.75 10.07 -13.20
C VAL A 4 -5.96 9.64 -12.38
N TRP A 5 -5.85 8.52 -11.67
CA TRP A 5 -6.89 7.99 -10.80
C TRP A 5 -7.16 8.90 -9.61
N ASP A 6 -6.11 9.38 -8.94
CA ASP A 6 -6.23 10.30 -7.80
C ASP A 6 -6.86 11.64 -8.21
N ALA A 7 -6.48 12.14 -9.39
CA ALA A 7 -7.08 13.34 -9.95
C ALA A 7 -8.56 13.17 -10.29
N PHE A 8 -8.94 12.00 -10.80
CA PHE A 8 -10.33 11.68 -11.09
C PHE A 8 -11.20 11.64 -9.82
N ILE A 9 -10.70 11.01 -8.76
CA ILE A 9 -11.37 10.97 -7.45
C ILE A 9 -11.56 12.39 -6.91
N MET A 10 -10.50 13.20 -6.96
CA MET A 10 -10.55 14.59 -6.48
C MET A 10 -11.54 15.44 -7.29
N ARG A 11 -11.51 15.32 -8.61
CA ARG A 11 -12.47 16.01 -9.49
C ARG A 11 -13.91 15.62 -9.18
N THR A 12 -14.18 14.33 -9.03
CA THR A 12 -15.52 13.83 -8.71
C THR A 12 -16.03 14.39 -7.38
N PHE A 13 -15.15 14.47 -6.39
CA PHE A 13 -15.50 15.07 -5.10
C PHE A 13 -15.84 16.55 -5.24
N PHE A 14 -15.02 17.33 -5.92
CA PHE A 14 -15.29 18.76 -6.12
C PHE A 14 -16.55 19.01 -6.95
N SER A 15 -16.85 18.18 -7.95
CA SER A 15 -18.07 18.29 -8.74
C SER A 15 -19.36 17.99 -7.95
N ASN A 16 -19.24 17.26 -6.85
CA ASN A 16 -20.36 16.97 -5.95
C ASN A 16 -20.50 17.98 -4.79
N LEU A 17 -19.59 18.94 -4.69
CA LEU A 17 -19.66 19.97 -3.67
C LEU A 17 -20.81 20.94 -4.01
N PRO A 18 -21.73 21.27 -3.07
CA PRO A 18 -22.81 22.23 -3.34
C PRO A 18 -22.26 23.64 -3.66
N ASP A 19 -22.71 24.21 -4.76
CA ASP A 19 -22.31 25.56 -5.19
C ASP A 19 -22.70 26.64 -4.19
N SER A 20 -23.73 26.40 -3.36
CA SER A 20 -24.18 27.31 -2.30
C SER A 20 -23.07 27.66 -1.28
N ILE A 21 -22.10 26.76 -1.07
CA ILE A 21 -21.00 26.99 -0.11
C ILE A 21 -20.04 28.08 -0.59
N PRO A 22 -19.45 28.00 -1.79
CA PRO A 22 -18.60 29.08 -2.29
C PRO A 22 -19.39 30.35 -2.62
N GLU A 23 -20.66 30.26 -3.05
CA GLU A 23 -21.49 31.42 -3.36
C GLU A 23 -21.79 32.27 -2.12
N SER A 24 -22.19 31.65 -1.00
CA SER A 24 -22.41 32.39 0.25
C SER A 24 -21.16 33.13 0.71
N ALA A 25 -19.99 32.50 0.63
CA ALA A 25 -18.73 33.13 1.00
C ALA A 25 -18.33 34.30 0.06
N ARG A 26 -18.71 34.23 -1.24
CA ARG A 26 -18.52 35.36 -2.17
C ARG A 26 -19.41 36.55 -1.82
N ILE A 27 -20.65 36.28 -1.41
CA ILE A 27 -21.55 37.32 -0.94
C ILE A 27 -21.01 38.02 0.31
N ASP A 28 -20.34 37.26 1.19
CA ASP A 28 -19.65 37.78 2.38
C ASP A 28 -18.34 38.52 2.04
N GLY A 29 -17.98 38.65 0.77
CA GLY A 29 -16.79 39.37 0.30
C GLY A 29 -15.48 38.60 0.42
N ALA A 30 -15.52 37.28 0.59
CA ALA A 30 -14.31 36.47 0.65
C ALA A 30 -13.65 36.36 -0.74
N SER A 31 -12.32 36.47 -0.78
CA SER A 31 -11.56 36.22 -2.00
C SER A 31 -11.55 34.72 -2.36
N GLU A 32 -11.37 34.37 -3.64
CA GLU A 32 -11.30 32.98 -4.12
C GLU A 32 -10.26 32.14 -3.38
N LEU A 33 -9.11 32.73 -3.07
CA LEU A 33 -8.08 32.03 -2.27
C LEU A 33 -8.53 31.77 -0.83
N THR A 34 -9.26 32.72 -0.23
CA THR A 34 -9.83 32.54 1.12
C THR A 34 -10.87 31.44 1.12
N ILE A 35 -11.74 31.41 0.13
CA ILE A 35 -12.73 30.35 -0.07
C ILE A 35 -12.06 28.99 -0.20
N PHE A 36 -11.04 28.90 -1.04
CA PHE A 36 -10.31 27.65 -1.25
C PHE A 36 -9.65 27.15 0.05
N PHE A 37 -8.85 27.96 0.73
CA PHE A 37 -8.08 27.51 1.89
C PHE A 37 -8.92 27.34 3.16
N ARG A 38 -9.95 28.16 3.35
CA ARG A 38 -10.77 28.12 4.57
C ARG A 38 -12.02 27.27 4.49
N LEU A 39 -12.57 27.04 3.29
CA LEU A 39 -13.82 26.27 3.11
C LEU A 39 -13.57 24.99 2.33
N VAL A 40 -13.08 25.08 1.09
CA VAL A 40 -13.00 23.94 0.18
C VAL A 40 -11.94 22.92 0.67
N LEU A 41 -10.77 23.39 1.05
CA LEU A 41 -9.68 22.50 1.49
C LEU A 41 -10.01 21.73 2.77
N PRO A 42 -10.56 22.33 3.85
CA PRO A 42 -10.98 21.57 5.02
C PRO A 42 -12.12 20.59 4.76
N LEU A 43 -13.08 20.93 3.88
CA LEU A 43 -14.16 20.03 3.46
C LEU A 43 -13.64 18.83 2.67
N SER A 44 -12.55 18.99 1.92
CA SER A 44 -11.92 17.92 1.12
C SER A 44 -10.94 17.04 1.91
N MET A 45 -10.69 17.33 3.19
CA MET A 45 -9.78 16.54 4.03
C MET A 45 -10.06 15.02 4.02
N PRO A 46 -11.31 14.53 4.05
CA PRO A 46 -11.60 13.09 3.99
C PRO A 46 -11.11 12.45 2.69
N VAL A 47 -11.34 13.10 1.55
CA VAL A 47 -10.89 12.62 0.24
C VAL A 47 -9.37 12.70 0.11
N MET A 48 -8.77 13.78 0.58
CA MET A 48 -7.31 13.92 0.62
C MET A 48 -6.67 12.82 1.48
N ALA A 49 -7.26 12.49 2.63
CA ALA A 49 -6.79 11.41 3.49
C ALA A 49 -6.87 10.04 2.78
N THR A 50 -7.93 9.81 1.99
CA THR A 50 -8.09 8.59 1.18
C THR A 50 -7.00 8.47 0.13
N ILE A 51 -6.76 9.53 -0.63
CA ILE A 51 -5.73 9.59 -1.67
C ILE A 51 -4.34 9.41 -1.05
N ALA A 52 -4.06 10.10 0.06
CA ALA A 52 -2.80 9.98 0.78
C ALA A 52 -2.55 8.54 1.28
N LEU A 53 -3.58 7.86 1.80
CA LEU A 53 -3.49 6.46 2.19
C LEU A 53 -3.19 5.57 0.99
N TYR A 54 -3.96 5.71 -0.09
CA TYR A 54 -3.82 4.88 -1.28
C TYR A 54 -2.42 5.03 -1.91
N THR A 55 -1.98 6.28 -2.10
CA THR A 55 -0.66 6.58 -2.64
C THR A 55 0.46 6.12 -1.70
N GLY A 56 0.29 6.32 -0.39
CA GLY A 56 1.26 5.89 0.62
C GLY A 56 1.44 4.37 0.64
N VAL A 57 0.33 3.61 0.66
CA VAL A 57 0.37 2.14 0.62
C VAL A 57 0.93 1.63 -0.71
N SER A 58 0.54 2.23 -1.83
CA SER A 58 1.07 1.88 -3.15
C SER A 58 2.57 2.08 -3.23
N THR A 59 3.07 3.23 -2.76
CA THR A 59 4.51 3.53 -2.73
C THR A 59 5.27 2.61 -1.74
N TRP A 60 4.67 2.31 -0.59
CA TRP A 60 5.26 1.39 0.39
C TRP A 60 5.43 -0.02 -0.17
N ASN A 61 4.47 -0.51 -0.95
CA ASN A 61 4.48 -1.82 -1.57
C ASN A 61 5.25 -1.88 -2.90
N ASP A 62 5.82 -0.77 -3.37
CA ASP A 62 6.56 -0.72 -4.63
C ASP A 62 7.93 -1.40 -4.51
N TRP A 63 7.96 -2.69 -4.81
CA TRP A 63 9.18 -3.48 -4.89
C TRP A 63 9.90 -3.33 -6.24
N PHE A 64 9.14 -3.00 -7.30
CA PHE A 64 9.64 -2.97 -8.66
C PHE A 64 10.64 -1.83 -8.88
N THR A 65 10.27 -0.62 -8.49
CA THR A 65 11.14 0.56 -8.63
C THR A 65 12.46 0.37 -7.88
N GLY A 66 12.41 -0.17 -6.65
CA GLY A 66 13.62 -0.48 -5.90
C GLY A 66 14.51 -1.53 -6.56
N GLN A 67 13.90 -2.54 -7.19
CA GLN A 67 14.65 -3.63 -7.82
C GLN A 67 15.39 -3.20 -9.09
N TYR A 68 14.78 -2.35 -9.92
CA TYR A 68 15.30 -2.01 -11.23
C TYR A 68 16.11 -0.70 -11.27
N PHE A 69 15.80 0.25 -10.39
CA PHE A 69 16.47 1.56 -10.40
C PHE A 69 17.55 1.73 -9.33
N ILE A 70 17.56 0.92 -8.26
CA ILE A 70 18.57 0.99 -7.19
C ILE A 70 19.54 -0.20 -7.31
N LEU A 71 20.23 -0.33 -8.44
CA LEU A 71 21.12 -1.46 -8.70
C LEU A 71 22.46 -1.38 -7.95
N MET A 72 22.96 -0.16 -7.68
CA MET A 72 24.33 0.05 -7.17
C MET A 72 24.44 0.21 -5.64
N LYS A 73 23.36 0.57 -4.95
CA LYS A 73 23.39 0.84 -3.50
C LYS A 73 22.42 -0.07 -2.75
N GLN A 74 22.86 -1.27 -2.43
CA GLN A 74 22.03 -2.27 -1.73
C GLN A 74 21.52 -1.78 -0.35
N ASN A 75 22.21 -0.85 0.28
CA ASN A 75 21.81 -0.30 1.58
C ASN A 75 20.59 0.65 1.51
N LEU A 76 20.17 1.06 0.32
CA LEU A 76 19.04 1.97 0.09
C LEU A 76 17.80 1.26 -0.45
N LEU A 77 17.79 -0.07 -0.48
CA LEU A 77 16.65 -0.83 -1.01
C LEU A 77 15.43 -0.70 -0.11
N PRO A 78 14.24 -0.41 -0.68
CA PRO A 78 12.97 -0.46 0.06
C PRO A 78 12.71 -1.84 0.66
N ALA A 79 12.02 -1.88 1.80
CA ALA A 79 11.70 -3.13 2.51
C ALA A 79 10.94 -4.13 1.61
N ALA A 80 9.99 -3.64 0.79
CA ALA A 80 9.27 -4.45 -0.18
C ALA A 80 10.19 -5.12 -1.22
N THR A 81 11.22 -4.42 -1.69
CA THR A 81 12.21 -4.96 -2.63
C THR A 81 13.08 -6.02 -1.98
N VAL A 82 13.53 -5.78 -0.74
CA VAL A 82 14.32 -6.77 0.02
C VAL A 82 13.52 -8.03 0.27
N LEU A 83 12.25 -7.89 0.68
CA LEU A 83 11.35 -9.03 0.85
C LEU A 83 11.19 -9.82 -0.44
N ASN A 84 10.91 -9.16 -1.56
CA ASN A 84 10.73 -9.85 -2.84
C ASN A 84 11.99 -10.64 -3.24
N LYS A 85 13.18 -10.07 -3.05
CA LYS A 85 14.45 -10.79 -3.29
C LYS A 85 14.61 -12.02 -2.39
N LEU A 86 14.30 -11.89 -1.10
CA LEU A 86 14.40 -13.01 -0.15
C LEU A 86 13.39 -14.11 -0.48
N LEU A 87 12.16 -13.75 -0.87
CA LEU A 87 11.14 -14.71 -1.31
C LEU A 87 11.57 -15.44 -2.59
N ALA A 88 12.12 -14.72 -3.57
CA ALA A 88 12.64 -15.33 -4.80
C ALA A 88 13.78 -16.31 -4.51
N GLN A 89 14.71 -15.96 -3.64
CA GLN A 89 15.81 -16.84 -3.22
C GLN A 89 15.31 -18.08 -2.47
N ALA A 90 14.35 -17.91 -1.57
CA ALA A 90 13.75 -19.04 -0.84
C ALA A 90 13.01 -19.99 -1.77
N ASN A 91 12.28 -19.48 -2.76
CA ASN A 91 11.59 -20.31 -3.75
C ASN A 91 12.58 -21.10 -4.61
N LEU A 92 13.62 -20.45 -5.11
CA LEU A 92 14.67 -21.12 -5.90
C LEU A 92 15.38 -22.22 -5.10
N LYS A 93 15.65 -21.97 -3.82
CA LYS A 93 16.25 -22.97 -2.95
C LYS A 93 15.33 -24.16 -2.73
N ASN A 94 14.04 -23.93 -2.48
CA ASN A 94 13.04 -24.98 -2.31
C ASN A 94 12.89 -25.84 -3.59
N GLU A 95 12.86 -25.19 -4.77
CA GLU A 95 12.82 -25.90 -6.06
C GLU A 95 14.08 -26.75 -6.29
N ALA A 96 15.26 -26.20 -6.00
CA ALA A 96 16.53 -26.93 -6.12
C ALA A 96 16.60 -28.13 -5.17
N GLU A 97 16.10 -27.99 -3.93
CA GLU A 97 16.02 -29.10 -2.96
C GLU A 97 15.01 -30.18 -3.40
N GLN A 98 13.88 -29.79 -3.97
CA GLN A 98 12.89 -30.74 -4.53
C GLN A 98 13.48 -31.52 -5.71
N LEU A 99 14.14 -30.84 -6.65
CA LEU A 99 14.80 -31.49 -7.80
C LEU A 99 15.92 -32.42 -7.34
N ALA A 100 16.73 -32.02 -6.37
CA ALA A 100 17.75 -32.86 -5.79
C ALA A 100 17.15 -34.08 -5.04
N GLY A 101 15.99 -33.89 -4.38
CA GLY A 101 15.24 -34.97 -3.75
C GLY A 101 14.72 -36.00 -4.76
N LEU A 102 14.13 -35.51 -5.86
CA LEU A 102 13.68 -36.39 -6.96
C LEU A 102 14.84 -37.16 -7.58
N GLY A 103 15.97 -36.50 -7.83
CA GLY A 103 17.18 -37.15 -8.35
C GLY A 103 17.70 -38.25 -7.42
N ARG A 104 17.64 -38.07 -6.10
CA ARG A 104 18.03 -39.07 -5.11
C ARG A 104 17.01 -40.22 -5.05
N MET A 105 15.72 -39.96 -5.14
CA MET A 105 14.68 -41.00 -5.20
C MET A 105 14.85 -41.90 -6.43
N VAL A 106 15.14 -41.31 -7.58
CA VAL A 106 15.40 -42.05 -8.83
C VAL A 106 16.69 -42.86 -8.74
N ALA A 107 17.72 -42.36 -8.06
CA ALA A 107 19.03 -43.01 -7.95
C ALA A 107 19.07 -44.11 -6.87
N SER A 108 18.27 -44.01 -5.79
CA SER A 108 18.42 -44.89 -4.62
C SER A 108 17.33 -45.96 -4.46
N GLY A 109 16.24 -45.91 -5.27
CA GLY A 109 15.20 -46.95 -5.22
C GLY A 109 14.63 -47.25 -3.82
N ALA A 110 14.80 -46.41 -2.83
CA ALA A 110 14.52 -46.66 -1.42
C ALA A 110 13.70 -45.56 -0.75
N ASN A 111 12.73 -46.02 -0.01
CA ASN A 111 11.87 -45.28 0.92
C ASN A 111 12.68 -44.60 2.04
N ASP A 112 13.11 -43.37 1.83
CA ASP A 112 13.63 -42.58 2.93
C ASP A 112 12.80 -41.28 3.08
N THR A 113 11.76 -41.40 3.89
CA THR A 113 10.79 -40.35 4.27
C THR A 113 11.34 -39.38 5.30
N SER A 114 12.65 -39.33 5.53
CA SER A 114 13.23 -38.67 6.70
C SER A 114 13.83 -37.27 6.48
N LYS A 115 13.43 -36.49 5.45
CA LYS A 115 13.86 -35.09 5.34
C LYS A 115 12.81 -34.10 4.80
N VAL A 116 11.69 -34.01 5.49
CA VAL A 116 10.70 -32.90 5.35
C VAL A 116 11.06 -31.72 6.27
N VAL A 117 12.30 -31.56 6.71
CA VAL A 117 12.66 -30.58 7.76
C VAL A 117 13.07 -29.21 7.20
N SER A 118 13.36 -29.08 5.91
CA SER A 118 13.88 -27.81 5.36
C SER A 118 12.85 -26.85 4.78
N THR A 119 11.60 -27.27 4.56
CA THR A 119 10.52 -26.40 4.01
C THR A 119 9.96 -25.42 5.03
N THR A 120 10.06 -25.74 6.32
CA THR A 120 9.50 -24.91 7.41
C THR A 120 10.22 -23.58 7.55
N THR A 121 11.52 -23.51 7.29
CA THR A 121 12.32 -22.28 7.51
C THR A 121 11.99 -21.19 6.48
N GLY A 122 11.76 -21.54 5.22
CA GLY A 122 11.40 -20.57 4.17
C GLY A 122 10.01 -19.99 4.38
N GLU A 123 9.05 -20.81 4.77
CA GLU A 123 7.67 -20.38 5.02
C GLU A 123 7.57 -19.54 6.30
N SER A 124 8.27 -19.90 7.36
CA SER A 124 8.33 -19.10 8.60
C SER A 124 8.94 -17.73 8.37
N LEU A 125 10.01 -17.66 7.58
CA LEU A 125 10.63 -16.40 7.19
C LEU A 125 9.66 -15.53 6.38
N ARG A 126 8.95 -16.12 5.42
CA ARG A 126 7.93 -15.44 4.62
C ARG A 126 6.83 -14.81 5.50
N MET A 127 6.29 -15.56 6.46
CA MET A 127 5.26 -15.08 7.39
C MET A 127 5.78 -13.95 8.27
N ALA A 128 7.00 -14.04 8.78
CA ALA A 128 7.62 -12.98 9.58
C ALA A 128 7.77 -11.68 8.78
N PHE A 129 8.23 -11.74 7.54
CA PHE A 129 8.34 -10.56 6.68
C PHE A 129 7.00 -9.95 6.30
N LEU A 130 5.96 -10.76 6.06
CA LEU A 130 4.60 -10.25 5.82
C LEU A 130 4.11 -9.41 6.99
N ILE A 131 4.32 -9.86 8.23
CA ILE A 131 3.95 -9.12 9.43
C ILE A 131 4.70 -7.78 9.48
N ILE A 132 6.00 -7.77 9.22
CA ILE A 132 6.83 -6.56 9.23
C ILE A 132 6.34 -5.53 8.20
N ILE A 133 5.93 -5.97 7.00
CA ILE A 133 5.45 -5.07 5.94
C ILE A 133 4.04 -4.55 6.23
N ILE A 134 3.17 -5.37 6.80
CA ILE A 134 1.78 -4.97 7.12
C ILE A 134 1.73 -4.03 8.33
N PHE A 135 2.65 -4.18 9.29
CA PHE A 135 2.65 -3.44 10.55
C PHE A 135 2.57 -1.90 10.39
N PRO A 136 3.39 -1.23 9.55
CA PRO A 136 3.31 0.22 9.37
C PRO A 136 1.95 0.67 8.80
N VAL A 137 1.39 -0.11 7.88
CA VAL A 137 0.07 0.18 7.28
C VAL A 137 -1.03 0.06 8.33
N MET A 138 -0.98 -0.95 9.19
CA MET A 138 -1.92 -1.11 10.31
C MET A 138 -1.82 0.05 11.31
N CYS A 139 -0.62 0.57 11.57
CA CYS A 139 -0.45 1.72 12.47
C CYS A 139 -1.03 3.02 11.90
N ILE A 140 -1.01 3.22 10.59
CA ILE A 140 -1.55 4.42 9.93
C ILE A 140 -3.09 4.40 9.90
N TYR A 141 -3.71 3.21 9.81
CA TYR A 141 -5.16 3.06 9.67
C TYR A 141 -5.99 3.80 10.75
N PRO A 142 -5.70 3.71 12.07
CA PRO A 142 -6.48 4.40 13.10
C PRO A 142 -6.44 5.93 12.96
N PHE A 143 -5.33 6.48 12.48
CA PHE A 143 -5.22 7.93 12.26
C PHE A 143 -6.12 8.40 11.11
N LEU A 144 -6.26 7.61 10.08
CA LEU A 144 -7.07 7.94 8.91
C LEU A 144 -8.56 7.66 9.14
N GLN A 145 -8.89 6.67 9.96
CA GLN A 145 -10.27 6.31 10.28
C GLN A 145 -11.09 7.51 10.79
N LYS A 146 -10.50 8.39 11.61
CA LYS A 146 -11.17 9.60 12.09
C LYS A 146 -11.62 10.56 10.99
N TYR A 147 -10.89 10.59 9.85
CA TYR A 147 -11.25 11.44 8.72
C TYR A 147 -12.35 10.80 7.87
N PHE A 148 -12.37 9.47 7.74
CA PHE A 148 -13.43 8.73 7.05
C PHE A 148 -14.78 8.89 7.75
N VAL A 149 -14.82 8.75 9.09
CA VAL A 149 -16.05 8.90 9.87
C VAL A 149 -16.63 10.31 9.72
N LYS A 150 -15.79 11.35 9.76
CA LYS A 150 -16.25 12.73 9.54
C LYS A 150 -16.78 12.97 8.14
N GLY A 151 -16.17 12.37 7.10
CA GLY A 151 -16.62 12.49 5.72
C GLY A 151 -17.97 11.82 5.45
N ALA A 152 -18.20 10.65 6.05
CA ALA A 152 -19.48 9.93 5.93
C ALA A 152 -20.65 10.69 6.54
N LEU A 153 -20.43 11.41 7.63
CA LEU A 153 -21.47 12.23 8.29
C LEU A 153 -21.90 13.43 7.43
N ILE A 154 -20.99 14.05 6.70
CA ILE A 154 -21.29 15.18 5.81
C ILE A 154 -22.12 14.72 4.59
N GLY A 155 -21.88 13.49 4.09
CA GLY A 155 -22.63 12.90 3.00
C GLY A 155 -24.06 12.44 3.37
N SER A 156 -24.33 12.16 4.64
CA SER A 156 -25.61 11.64 5.11
C SER A 156 -26.69 12.72 5.37
N VAL A 157 -26.31 13.99 5.38
CA VAL A 157 -27.26 15.13 5.63
C VAL A 157 -28.06 15.52 4.35
N LYS A 158 -27.88 14.81 3.23
CA LYS A 158 -28.69 14.94 2.02
C LYS A 158 -29.90 13.99 2.03
N GLY A 159 -30.62 13.89 3.15
CA GLY A 159 -31.94 13.27 3.28
C GLY A 159 -33.01 14.33 3.56
#